data_7adb0c5d2ce8e30e6385a61af589f57e
#
_entry.id   7adb0c5d2ce8e30e6385a61af589f57e
#
_cell.length_a   1.000
_cell.length_b   1.000
_cell.length_c   1.000
_cell.angle_alpha   90.00
_cell.angle_beta   90.00
_cell.angle_gamma   90.00
#
_symmetry.space_group_name_H-M   'P 1'
#
loop_
_entity.id
_entity.type
_entity.pdbx_description
1 polymer ?
#
loop_
_entity_poly.entity_id
_entity_poly.type
_entity_poly.pdbx_seq_one_letter_code
_entity_poly.pdbx_strand_id
1 'polypeptide(L)'
;MPIGIPDRGRFVDIPSTTESRWTGNIQYHEAKKAGAHYDIRLSPPGSSDALSWAVRRLPSPGLKTKAIEQPTHESSYMGWEGEIESGYGAGTVRSVFFDKIEVLESKPDKILFNVYKGQGVDRYMLMHTGGREWLLYNYTGVTNKQVPDYKPHYKAIDLQNLRTDIKDEVWAPKIDGAHNTVLIRPNKRLDVYSYRMSKKSGGPIDHSYRTDLYKLRGPVDLGDTVVRTELYVPGKDSSVIGGILNSNVWKSRELQKQVGKLKPAIIDIVKYRGKNVEKMPYEEKLKMLKEISTKIPELEMPPLAITQQEKMKLKDDIISGRYPLTSEGIVVYKTKEAIPYKSKSNEDFDVLITGVFAAKPGSKYEGNAIGGFVGIPENTRTKIRIGSGLSDELRREAYLNPNKYIGLWAKVTGNMQYAKSGKLRMPIFKEFRYEKYK
;
A
#
# COMPACT_ATOMS: atom_id res chain seq x y z
N MET A 1 12.54 42.68 -7.44
CA MET A 1 11.57 43.42 -8.28
C MET A 1 10.19 43.11 -7.71
N PRO A 2 9.31 44.08 -7.52
CA PRO A 2 7.95 43.77 -7.10
C PRO A 2 7.30 42.94 -8.20
N ILE A 3 6.85 41.75 -7.85
CA ILE A 3 6.15 40.84 -8.75
C ILE A 3 4.87 41.56 -9.17
N GLY A 4 4.74 41.89 -10.47
CA GLY A 4 3.54 42.54 -10.98
C GLY A 4 2.31 41.70 -10.72
N ILE A 5 1.18 42.37 -10.44
CA ILE A 5 -0.11 41.68 -10.29
C ILE A 5 -0.45 41.08 -11.64
N PRO A 6 -0.55 39.72 -11.74
CA PRO A 6 -0.89 39.09 -13.00
C PRO A 6 -2.25 39.53 -13.53
N ASP A 7 -2.40 39.61 -14.83
CA ASP A 7 -3.64 39.89 -15.55
C ASP A 7 -4.79 38.96 -15.12
N ARG A 8 -5.54 39.21 -14.17
CA ARG A 8 -6.75 38.54 -13.62
C ARG A 8 -6.84 38.66 -12.10
N GLY A 9 -6.13 39.62 -11.49
CA GLY A 9 -6.18 39.85 -10.04
C GLY A 9 -5.49 38.82 -9.17
N ARG A 10 -4.65 37.96 -9.74
CA ARG A 10 -3.79 37.02 -9.01
C ARG A 10 -2.48 37.69 -8.61
N PHE A 11 -1.88 37.22 -7.51
CA PHE A 11 -0.60 37.76 -7.04
C PHE A 11 0.61 37.13 -7.73
N VAL A 12 0.50 35.85 -8.19
CA VAL A 12 1.60 35.13 -8.76
C VAL A 12 1.11 34.03 -9.72
N ASP A 13 1.93 33.70 -10.71
CA ASP A 13 1.73 32.52 -11.53
C ASP A 13 2.18 31.25 -10.80
N ILE A 14 1.31 30.25 -10.78
CA ILE A 14 1.61 28.96 -10.16
C ILE A 14 2.31 28.08 -11.16
N PRO A 15 3.53 27.57 -10.86
CA PRO A 15 4.25 26.71 -11.78
C PRO A 15 3.56 25.38 -11.96
N SER A 16 3.51 24.89 -13.20
CA SER A 16 3.03 23.54 -13.51
C SER A 16 4.14 22.56 -13.25
N THR A 17 4.03 21.78 -12.17
CA THR A 17 5.02 20.75 -11.84
C THR A 17 4.42 19.58 -11.10
N THR A 18 5.04 18.42 -11.23
CA THR A 18 4.81 17.23 -10.41
C THR A 18 5.98 16.96 -9.47
N GLU A 19 6.90 17.90 -9.37
CA GLU A 19 8.04 17.79 -8.46
C GLU A 19 7.59 17.96 -7.02
N SER A 20 7.97 17.01 -6.15
CA SER A 20 7.50 16.92 -4.77
C SER A 20 8.39 17.65 -3.75
N ARG A 21 9.39 18.41 -4.21
CA ARG A 21 10.35 19.10 -3.33
C ARG A 21 9.87 20.47 -2.84
N TRP A 22 8.58 20.66 -2.80
CA TRP A 22 8.01 21.86 -2.24
C TRP A 22 8.19 21.88 -0.73
N THR A 23 8.48 23.06 -0.19
CA THR A 23 8.38 23.29 1.25
C THR A 23 6.99 23.85 1.55
N GLY A 24 6.36 23.43 2.64
CA GLY A 24 5.01 23.86 2.97
C GLY A 24 4.76 23.98 4.46
N ASN A 25 3.88 24.92 4.83
CA ASN A 25 3.38 25.09 6.18
C ASN A 25 1.90 25.49 6.17
N ILE A 26 1.20 25.13 7.24
CA ILE A 26 -0.08 25.73 7.59
C ILE A 26 0.13 26.39 8.95
N GLN A 27 -0.07 27.71 9.00
CA GLN A 27 0.04 28.51 10.22
C GLN A 27 -1.36 28.87 10.70
N TYR A 28 -1.57 28.91 12.02
CA TYR A 28 -2.75 29.46 12.64
C TYR A 28 -2.45 30.89 13.05
N HIS A 29 -3.24 31.81 12.56
CA HIS A 29 -3.05 33.25 12.77
C HIS A 29 -4.26 33.84 13.50
N GLU A 30 -4.04 34.31 14.71
CA GLU A 30 -5.02 35.08 15.51
C GLU A 30 -4.84 36.55 15.23
N ALA A 31 -5.33 37.00 14.06
CA ALA A 31 -5.18 38.40 13.62
C ALA A 31 -6.15 39.32 14.31
N LYS A 32 -5.67 40.45 14.84
CA LYS A 32 -6.47 41.46 15.56
C LYS A 32 -7.60 42.06 14.69
N LYS A 33 -7.37 42.25 13.38
CA LYS A 33 -8.36 42.85 12.45
C LYS A 33 -9.11 41.81 11.64
N ALA A 34 -8.40 40.80 11.10
CA ALA A 34 -9.00 39.79 10.23
C ALA A 34 -9.69 38.66 11.00
N GLY A 35 -9.45 38.57 12.31
CA GLY A 35 -9.87 37.42 13.14
C GLY A 35 -9.06 36.17 12.88
N ALA A 36 -9.34 35.09 13.62
CA ALA A 36 -8.62 33.85 13.52
C ALA A 36 -8.82 33.16 12.16
N HIS A 37 -7.73 32.70 11.57
CA HIS A 37 -7.73 31.99 10.31
C HIS A 37 -6.47 31.11 10.16
N TYR A 38 -6.41 30.31 9.11
CA TYR A 38 -5.23 29.54 8.74
C TYR A 38 -4.61 30.13 7.47
N ASP A 39 -3.29 30.24 7.46
CA ASP A 39 -2.49 30.58 6.28
C ASP A 39 -1.84 29.33 5.74
N ILE A 40 -2.19 28.94 4.52
CA ILE A 40 -1.56 27.85 3.79
C ILE A 40 -0.44 28.46 2.96
N ARG A 41 0.79 28.04 3.19
CA ARG A 41 1.98 28.54 2.49
C ARG A 41 2.70 27.39 1.81
N LEU A 42 2.97 27.55 0.51
CA LEU A 42 3.62 26.53 -0.33
C LEU A 42 4.72 27.20 -1.15
N SER A 43 5.97 26.82 -0.93
CA SER A 43 7.13 27.33 -1.69
C SER A 43 7.54 26.32 -2.76
N PRO A 44 7.54 26.70 -4.04
CA PRO A 44 8.06 25.87 -5.13
C PRO A 44 9.54 25.56 -4.96
N PRO A 45 10.04 24.44 -5.53
CA PRO A 45 11.46 24.11 -5.51
C PRO A 45 12.32 25.25 -6.08
N GLY A 46 13.36 25.65 -5.32
CA GLY A 46 14.28 26.71 -5.74
C GLY A 46 13.71 28.14 -5.67
N SER A 47 12.49 28.34 -5.18
CA SER A 47 11.92 29.66 -4.98
C SER A 47 12.28 30.23 -3.61
N SER A 48 12.60 31.53 -3.56
CA SER A 48 12.71 32.31 -2.33
C SER A 48 11.35 32.72 -1.78
N ASP A 49 10.28 32.55 -2.57
CA ASP A 49 8.93 32.98 -2.26
C ASP A 49 7.99 31.81 -2.01
N ALA A 50 7.08 31.97 -1.07
CA ALA A 50 5.98 31.07 -0.79
C ALA A 50 4.66 31.66 -1.29
N LEU A 51 3.91 30.86 -2.05
CA LEU A 51 2.52 31.10 -2.39
C LEU A 51 1.69 31.03 -1.11
N SER A 52 0.68 31.87 -0.96
CA SER A 52 -0.09 31.98 0.29
C SER A 52 -1.60 32.07 0.05
N TRP A 53 -2.37 31.35 0.87
CA TRP A 53 -3.84 31.41 0.90
C TRP A 53 -4.36 31.47 2.32
N ALA A 54 -5.24 32.42 2.60
CA ALA A 54 -5.94 32.51 3.88
C ALA A 54 -7.27 31.72 3.81
N VAL A 55 -7.54 30.90 4.83
CA VAL A 55 -8.79 30.17 4.99
C VAL A 55 -9.33 30.29 6.42
N ARG A 56 -10.63 30.50 6.59
CA ARG A 56 -11.25 30.65 7.92
C ARG A 56 -11.15 29.38 8.77
N ARG A 57 -11.14 28.21 8.12
CA ARG A 57 -11.02 26.89 8.75
C ARG A 57 -10.47 25.88 7.75
N LEU A 58 -9.77 24.89 8.25
CA LEU A 58 -9.42 23.73 7.46
C LEU A 58 -10.68 22.86 7.32
N PRO A 59 -11.12 22.52 6.10
CA PRO A 59 -12.34 21.75 5.91
C PRO A 59 -12.16 20.31 6.39
N SER A 60 -13.18 19.74 7.01
CA SER A 60 -13.24 18.31 7.32
C SER A 60 -13.29 17.47 6.06
N PRO A 61 -12.95 16.15 6.12
CA PRO A 61 -13.02 15.23 4.99
C PRO A 61 -14.37 15.31 4.25
N GLY A 62 -14.30 15.44 2.92
CA GLY A 62 -15.45 15.59 2.03
C GLY A 62 -16.00 17.02 1.91
N LEU A 63 -15.51 17.98 2.70
CA LEU A 63 -16.01 19.36 2.70
C LEU A 63 -15.06 20.33 1.98
N LYS A 64 -15.61 21.49 1.63
CA LYS A 64 -14.91 22.60 0.96
C LYS A 64 -15.00 23.85 1.79
N THR A 65 -14.01 24.75 1.64
CA THR A 65 -14.03 26.09 2.20
C THR A 65 -13.46 27.09 1.19
N LYS A 66 -13.89 28.33 1.27
CA LYS A 66 -13.31 29.41 0.48
C LYS A 66 -11.89 29.70 0.96
N ALA A 67 -10.96 29.85 0.03
CA ALA A 67 -9.59 30.28 0.25
C ALA A 67 -9.35 31.56 -0.54
N ILE A 68 -8.60 32.50 0.05
CA ILE A 68 -8.27 33.79 -0.57
C ILE A 68 -6.77 33.81 -0.78
N GLU A 69 -6.35 33.92 -2.03
CA GLU A 69 -4.93 34.11 -2.39
C GLU A 69 -4.41 35.41 -1.77
N GLN A 70 -3.27 35.33 -1.13
CA GLN A 70 -2.56 36.43 -0.49
C GLN A 70 -1.28 36.77 -1.29
N PRO A 71 -0.67 37.92 -1.09
CA PRO A 71 0.66 38.20 -1.60
C PRO A 71 1.64 37.10 -1.18
N THR A 72 2.67 36.87 -2.02
CA THR A 72 3.74 35.94 -1.64
C THR A 72 4.48 36.45 -0.40
N HIS A 73 5.04 35.49 0.34
CA HIS A 73 5.90 35.77 1.48
C HIS A 73 7.26 35.13 1.21
N GLU A 74 8.32 35.68 1.81
CA GLU A 74 9.62 35.02 1.77
C GLU A 74 9.52 33.62 2.38
N SER A 75 10.14 32.61 1.75
CA SER A 75 10.13 31.23 2.21
C SER A 75 10.76 31.05 3.60
N SER A 76 11.67 31.96 3.99
CA SER A 76 12.23 32.04 5.35
C SER A 76 11.18 32.24 6.46
N TYR A 77 10.05 32.88 6.12
CA TYR A 77 8.92 33.10 7.03
C TYR A 77 8.05 31.85 7.27
N MET A 78 8.25 30.78 6.52
CA MET A 78 7.37 29.62 6.63
C MET A 78 7.41 28.91 7.97
N GLY A 79 8.57 28.90 8.64
CA GLY A 79 8.74 28.31 9.98
C GLY A 79 8.56 29.29 11.13
N TRP A 80 8.29 30.57 10.83
CA TRP A 80 8.25 31.60 11.85
C TRP A 80 7.00 31.49 12.72
N GLU A 81 7.18 31.70 14.03
CA GLU A 81 6.13 31.81 15.04
C GLU A 81 6.40 33.04 15.91
N GLY A 82 5.36 33.72 16.35
CA GLY A 82 5.50 34.91 17.20
C GLY A 82 4.35 35.85 17.12
N GLU A 83 4.54 37.03 17.69
CA GLU A 83 3.57 38.14 17.67
C GLU A 83 3.99 39.18 16.63
N ILE A 84 3.05 39.56 15.77
CA ILE A 84 3.16 40.70 14.85
C ILE A 84 2.55 41.89 15.56
N GLU A 85 3.38 42.86 15.98
CA GLU A 85 2.96 43.95 16.84
C GLU A 85 2.00 44.94 16.17
N SER A 86 2.20 45.22 14.88
CA SER A 86 1.47 46.28 14.18
C SER A 86 1.19 45.94 12.70
N GLY A 87 0.31 46.70 12.06
CA GLY A 87 -0.06 46.56 10.66
C GLY A 87 -1.34 45.73 10.46
N TYR A 88 -1.66 45.42 9.20
CA TYR A 88 -2.86 44.67 8.85
C TYR A 88 -2.87 43.25 9.40
N GLY A 89 -1.71 42.62 9.45
CA GLY A 89 -1.50 41.26 9.96
C GLY A 89 -1.20 41.18 11.47
N ALA A 90 -1.34 42.27 12.23
CA ALA A 90 -1.06 42.28 13.67
C ALA A 90 -1.82 41.16 14.40
N GLY A 91 -1.12 40.38 15.23
CA GLY A 91 -1.67 39.24 15.94
C GLY A 91 -0.62 38.16 16.19
N THR A 92 -1.06 37.00 16.69
CA THR A 92 -0.18 35.88 17.03
C THR A 92 -0.22 34.83 15.91
N VAL A 93 0.94 34.37 15.48
CA VAL A 93 1.13 33.32 14.47
C VAL A 93 1.77 32.09 15.11
N ARG A 94 1.18 30.92 14.86
CA ARG A 94 1.71 29.59 15.29
C ARG A 94 1.77 28.65 14.11
N SER A 95 2.87 27.93 13.98
CA SER A 95 3.02 26.87 12.98
C SER A 95 2.25 25.63 13.41
N VAL A 96 1.45 25.07 12.49
CA VAL A 96 0.65 23.87 12.76
C VAL A 96 1.23 22.65 12.05
N PHE A 97 1.68 22.81 10.79
CA PHE A 97 2.09 21.71 9.94
C PHE A 97 3.38 22.02 9.15
N PHE A 98 4.37 22.65 9.80
CA PHE A 98 5.67 22.91 9.16
C PHE A 98 6.36 21.59 8.76
N ASP A 99 6.91 21.52 7.53
CA ASP A 99 7.55 20.35 6.91
C ASP A 99 6.68 19.06 6.88
N LYS A 100 5.38 19.21 7.07
CA LYS A 100 4.40 18.10 7.01
C LYS A 100 3.51 18.16 5.78
N ILE A 101 3.89 18.97 4.80
CA ILE A 101 3.13 19.14 3.55
C ILE A 101 3.92 18.56 2.39
N GLU A 102 3.23 17.84 1.52
CA GLU A 102 3.76 17.30 0.28
C GLU A 102 2.87 17.74 -0.87
N VAL A 103 3.40 18.58 -1.75
CA VAL A 103 2.72 18.95 -2.99
C VAL A 103 2.86 17.82 -3.99
N LEU A 104 1.74 17.38 -4.53
CA LEU A 104 1.66 16.22 -5.43
C LEU A 104 1.56 16.63 -6.89
N GLU A 105 0.88 17.73 -7.16
CA GLU A 105 0.67 18.30 -8.47
C GLU A 105 0.38 19.78 -8.31
N SER A 106 0.98 20.62 -9.13
CA SER A 106 0.57 22.00 -9.28
C SER A 106 0.32 22.36 -10.74
N LYS A 107 -0.70 23.17 -10.95
CA LYS A 107 -1.10 23.77 -12.21
C LYS A 107 -1.55 25.20 -11.94
N PRO A 108 -1.63 26.07 -12.94
CA PRO A 108 -2.06 27.45 -12.74
C PRO A 108 -3.39 27.63 -12.03
N ASP A 109 -4.29 26.65 -12.14
CA ASP A 109 -5.65 26.65 -11.59
C ASP A 109 -5.89 25.60 -10.49
N LYS A 110 -4.87 24.80 -10.16
CA LYS A 110 -5.05 23.68 -9.22
C LYS A 110 -3.76 23.26 -8.54
N ILE A 111 -3.81 23.05 -7.22
CA ILE A 111 -2.73 22.44 -6.44
C ILE A 111 -3.28 21.27 -5.63
N LEU A 112 -2.65 20.11 -5.72
CA LEU A 112 -2.92 18.93 -4.89
C LEU A 112 -1.80 18.77 -3.87
N PHE A 113 -2.15 18.62 -2.59
CA PHE A 113 -1.15 18.38 -1.55
C PHE A 113 -1.69 17.53 -0.40
N ASN A 114 -0.77 16.83 0.25
CA ASN A 114 -1.00 16.09 1.48
C ASN A 114 -0.55 16.88 2.69
N VAL A 115 -1.26 16.75 3.81
CA VAL A 115 -0.85 17.23 5.12
C VAL A 115 -0.76 16.07 6.07
N TYR A 116 0.41 15.82 6.64
CA TYR A 116 0.68 14.71 7.54
C TYR A 116 0.37 15.07 8.99
N LYS A 117 -0.57 14.35 9.60
CA LYS A 117 -1.04 14.56 10.98
C LYS A 117 -0.80 13.30 11.80
N GLY A 118 0.31 13.22 12.52
CA GLY A 118 0.63 12.03 13.29
C GLY A 118 0.61 10.76 12.44
N GLN A 119 -0.33 9.84 12.68
CA GLN A 119 -0.49 8.62 11.88
C GLN A 119 -1.42 8.78 10.67
N GLY A 120 -2.08 9.92 10.51
CA GLY A 120 -3.02 10.21 9.44
C GLY A 120 -2.44 11.12 8.37
N VAL A 121 -3.12 11.17 7.22
CA VAL A 121 -2.86 12.13 6.15
C VAL A 121 -4.18 12.74 5.70
N ASP A 122 -4.24 14.06 5.72
CA ASP A 122 -5.31 14.79 5.04
C ASP A 122 -4.86 15.16 3.63
N ARG A 123 -5.79 15.04 2.67
CA ARG A 123 -5.58 15.31 1.26
C ARG A 123 -6.36 16.54 0.86
N TYR A 124 -5.65 17.54 0.39
CA TYR A 124 -6.26 18.81 0.00
C TYR A 124 -6.07 19.09 -1.49
N MET A 125 -7.06 19.79 -2.05
CA MET A 125 -7.01 20.34 -3.38
C MET A 125 -7.41 21.81 -3.31
N LEU A 126 -6.50 22.69 -3.70
CA LEU A 126 -6.80 24.09 -4.01
C LEU A 126 -7.22 24.17 -5.47
N MET A 127 -8.36 24.80 -5.74
CA MET A 127 -8.90 25.04 -7.07
C MET A 127 -9.19 26.54 -7.24
N HIS A 128 -8.63 27.14 -8.28
CA HIS A 128 -8.91 28.53 -8.63
C HIS A 128 -10.35 28.67 -9.14
N THR A 129 -11.05 29.68 -8.66
CA THR A 129 -12.45 29.96 -9.03
C THR A 129 -12.64 31.30 -9.72
N GLY A 130 -11.70 32.22 -9.58
CA GLY A 130 -11.67 33.50 -10.26
C GLY A 130 -10.98 34.58 -9.42
N GLY A 131 -10.24 35.48 -10.07
CA GLY A 131 -9.49 36.54 -9.39
C GLY A 131 -8.58 35.99 -8.28
N ARG A 132 -8.78 36.43 -7.05
CA ARG A 132 -8.06 35.93 -5.87
C ARG A 132 -8.80 34.78 -5.14
N GLU A 133 -9.92 34.34 -5.66
CA GLU A 133 -10.75 33.34 -5.00
C GLU A 133 -10.36 31.93 -5.41
N TRP A 134 -10.22 31.09 -4.41
CA TRP A 134 -9.92 29.67 -4.52
C TRP A 134 -10.88 28.87 -3.65
N LEU A 135 -10.96 27.58 -3.92
CA LEU A 135 -11.70 26.62 -3.12
C LEU A 135 -10.72 25.58 -2.58
N LEU A 136 -10.62 25.50 -1.25
CA LEU A 136 -9.89 24.43 -0.57
C LEU A 136 -10.84 23.27 -0.32
N TYR A 137 -10.57 22.12 -0.92
CA TYR A 137 -11.32 20.89 -0.76
C TYR A 137 -10.48 19.85 -0.02
N ASN A 138 -10.99 19.35 1.11
CA ASN A 138 -10.44 18.18 1.77
C ASN A 138 -11.08 16.92 1.17
N TYR A 139 -10.35 16.21 0.31
CA TYR A 139 -10.82 14.99 -0.31
C TYR A 139 -10.30 13.71 0.39
N THR A 140 -9.85 13.83 1.63
CA THR A 140 -9.45 12.69 2.48
C THR A 140 -10.61 11.71 2.62
N GLY A 141 -10.35 10.43 2.37
CA GLY A 141 -11.38 9.37 2.48
C GLY A 141 -12.49 9.45 1.43
N VAL A 142 -12.46 10.43 0.52
CA VAL A 142 -13.32 10.42 -0.67
C VAL A 142 -12.76 9.35 -1.59
N THR A 143 -13.30 8.17 -1.48
CA THR A 143 -12.98 7.06 -2.39
C THR A 143 -13.57 7.38 -3.75
N ASN A 144 -12.76 7.21 -4.78
CA ASN A 144 -13.29 7.14 -6.12
C ASN A 144 -14.14 5.85 -6.18
N LYS A 145 -15.47 5.99 -6.05
CA LYS A 145 -16.44 4.88 -6.10
C LYS A 145 -16.35 4.02 -7.38
N GLN A 146 -15.48 4.43 -8.30
CA GLN A 146 -15.26 3.79 -9.60
C GLN A 146 -14.05 2.84 -9.63
N VAL A 147 -13.38 2.57 -8.50
CA VAL A 147 -12.33 1.54 -8.48
C VAL A 147 -12.98 0.19 -8.19
N PRO A 148 -13.13 -0.68 -9.19
CA PRO A 148 -13.71 -2.01 -9.00
C PRO A 148 -12.84 -2.86 -8.08
N ASP A 149 -13.48 -3.83 -7.42
CA ASP A 149 -12.78 -4.87 -6.65
C ASP A 149 -12.18 -5.89 -7.65
N TYR A 150 -10.89 -5.72 -7.95
CA TYR A 150 -10.16 -6.62 -8.84
C TYR A 150 -9.45 -7.73 -8.06
N LYS A 151 -10.20 -8.50 -7.28
CA LYS A 151 -9.63 -9.63 -6.53
C LYS A 151 -8.90 -10.62 -7.43
N PRO A 152 -7.71 -11.09 -7.02
CA PRO A 152 -7.03 -12.15 -7.72
C PRO A 152 -7.73 -13.49 -7.47
N HIS A 153 -7.87 -14.27 -8.52
CA HIS A 153 -8.35 -15.64 -8.44
C HIS A 153 -7.18 -16.60 -8.69
N TYR A 154 -7.03 -17.60 -7.82
CA TYR A 154 -6.03 -18.65 -7.96
C TYR A 154 -6.64 -20.00 -7.63
N LYS A 155 -6.25 -21.02 -8.38
CA LYS A 155 -6.40 -22.42 -7.98
C LYS A 155 -5.20 -22.82 -7.12
N ALA A 156 -5.38 -23.76 -6.20
CA ALA A 156 -4.27 -24.32 -5.41
C ALA A 156 -3.67 -25.53 -6.12
N ILE A 157 -2.36 -25.67 -6.03
CA ILE A 157 -1.63 -26.87 -6.46
C ILE A 157 -0.52 -27.17 -5.45
N ASP A 158 -0.28 -28.44 -5.15
CA ASP A 158 0.80 -28.83 -4.25
C ASP A 158 2.16 -28.69 -4.95
N LEU A 159 3.14 -28.13 -4.26
CA LEU A 159 4.49 -27.95 -4.77
C LEU A 159 5.15 -29.30 -5.15
N GLN A 160 4.86 -30.35 -4.40
CA GLN A 160 5.37 -31.70 -4.69
C GLN A 160 4.83 -32.28 -6.01
N ASN A 161 3.58 -31.92 -6.35
CA ASN A 161 2.90 -32.37 -7.57
C ASN A 161 3.26 -31.59 -8.82
N LEU A 162 4.11 -30.55 -8.70
CA LEU A 162 4.58 -29.78 -9.85
C LEU A 162 5.55 -30.61 -10.71
N ARG A 163 5.17 -30.79 -11.96
CA ARG A 163 5.96 -31.49 -12.99
C ARG A 163 6.61 -30.49 -13.92
N THR A 164 7.93 -30.54 -14.02
CA THR A 164 8.73 -29.60 -14.82
C THR A 164 8.70 -29.85 -16.32
N ASP A 165 8.29 -31.03 -16.74
CA ASP A 165 8.24 -31.49 -18.15
C ASP A 165 6.99 -31.04 -18.91
N ILE A 166 5.99 -30.39 -18.24
CA ILE A 166 4.77 -29.92 -18.89
C ILE A 166 5.07 -28.69 -19.75
N LYS A 167 4.87 -28.82 -21.07
CA LYS A 167 5.22 -27.77 -22.04
C LYS A 167 4.27 -26.57 -22.03
N ASP A 168 2.96 -26.80 -21.79
CA ASP A 168 1.93 -25.76 -21.83
C ASP A 168 1.79 -25.01 -20.50
N GLU A 169 2.90 -24.84 -19.79
CA GLU A 169 2.95 -24.10 -18.53
C GLU A 169 4.12 -23.13 -18.51
N VAL A 170 3.86 -21.95 -17.98
CA VAL A 170 4.86 -20.93 -17.64
C VAL A 170 4.85 -20.76 -16.13
N TRP A 171 6.01 -20.84 -15.51
CA TRP A 171 6.15 -20.69 -14.07
C TRP A 171 6.79 -19.36 -13.71
N ALA A 172 6.39 -18.80 -12.57
CA ALA A 172 6.99 -17.62 -11.99
C ALA A 172 7.18 -17.81 -10.47
N PRO A 173 8.15 -17.13 -9.84
CA PRO A 173 8.23 -17.09 -8.39
C PRO A 173 6.98 -16.43 -7.83
N LYS A 174 6.40 -17.02 -6.78
CA LYS A 174 5.33 -16.37 -6.02
C LYS A 174 5.95 -15.37 -5.06
N ILE A 175 6.06 -14.13 -5.50
CA ILE A 175 6.67 -13.04 -4.73
C ILE A 175 5.91 -12.83 -3.42
N ASP A 176 6.64 -12.73 -2.31
CA ASP A 176 6.08 -12.42 -1.00
C ASP A 176 5.98 -10.90 -0.80
N GLY A 177 4.89 -10.34 -1.21
CA GLY A 177 4.64 -8.91 -1.18
C GLY A 177 3.25 -8.54 -0.72
N ALA A 178 2.71 -7.50 -1.31
CA ALA A 178 1.33 -7.08 -1.13
C ALA A 178 0.65 -6.92 -2.49
N HIS A 179 -0.48 -7.60 -2.65
CA HIS A 179 -1.26 -7.55 -3.87
C HIS A 179 -1.91 -6.17 -4.05
N ASN A 180 -1.71 -5.59 -5.22
CA ASN A 180 -2.25 -4.30 -5.61
C ASN A 180 -2.73 -4.32 -7.05
N THR A 181 -3.53 -3.32 -7.40
CA THR A 181 -4.01 -3.06 -8.75
C THR A 181 -3.46 -1.74 -9.22
N VAL A 182 -2.89 -1.70 -10.43
CA VAL A 182 -2.42 -0.47 -11.07
C VAL A 182 -3.35 -0.12 -12.22
N LEU A 183 -3.87 1.11 -12.17
CA LEU A 183 -4.72 1.69 -13.21
C LEU A 183 -3.87 2.58 -14.10
N ILE A 184 -3.83 2.25 -15.39
CA ILE A 184 -3.10 2.98 -16.44
C ILE A 184 -4.13 3.69 -17.31
N ARG A 185 -4.17 5.03 -17.24
CA ARG A 185 -5.06 5.86 -18.05
C ARG A 185 -4.25 6.84 -18.89
N PRO A 186 -4.66 7.10 -20.13
CA PRO A 186 -3.93 7.97 -21.05
C PRO A 186 -3.63 9.33 -20.43
N ASN A 187 -2.37 9.76 -20.47
CA ASN A 187 -1.90 11.06 -19.98
C ASN A 187 -2.25 11.36 -18.50
N LYS A 188 -2.74 10.39 -17.74
CA LYS A 188 -2.99 10.52 -16.30
C LYS A 188 -1.91 9.78 -15.54
N ARG A 189 -1.69 10.19 -14.29
CA ARG A 189 -0.78 9.42 -13.39
C ARG A 189 -1.24 7.99 -13.26
N LEU A 190 -0.31 7.10 -12.96
CA LEU A 190 -0.62 5.73 -12.60
C LEU A 190 -1.15 5.71 -11.18
N ASP A 191 -2.34 5.12 -10.99
CA ASP A 191 -2.95 4.97 -9.67
C ASP A 191 -2.77 3.53 -9.18
N VAL A 192 -2.38 3.38 -7.91
CA VAL A 192 -2.12 2.09 -7.27
C VAL A 192 -3.08 1.90 -6.10
N TYR A 193 -3.84 0.80 -6.11
CA TYR A 193 -4.83 0.51 -5.08
C TYR A 193 -4.64 -0.88 -4.48
N SER A 194 -4.89 -0.99 -3.17
CA SER A 194 -4.96 -2.30 -2.53
C SER A 194 -6.15 -3.10 -3.05
N TYR A 195 -6.05 -4.44 -3.09
CA TYR A 195 -7.23 -5.28 -3.33
C TYR A 195 -8.14 -5.38 -2.09
N ARG A 196 -7.58 -5.16 -0.89
CA ARG A 196 -8.35 -5.19 0.34
C ARG A 196 -9.08 -3.89 0.55
N MET A 197 -10.37 -3.99 0.87
CA MET A 197 -11.17 -2.83 1.25
C MET A 197 -10.78 -2.37 2.64
N SER A 198 -10.60 -1.07 2.80
CA SER A 198 -10.39 -0.46 4.11
C SER A 198 -11.69 -0.51 4.92
N LYS A 199 -11.63 -1.03 6.13
CA LYS A 199 -12.79 -0.99 7.07
C LYS A 199 -13.20 0.44 7.40
N LYS A 200 -12.26 1.40 7.35
CA LYS A 200 -12.49 2.81 7.70
C LYS A 200 -13.15 3.59 6.56
N SER A 201 -12.77 3.32 5.31
CA SER A 201 -13.24 4.10 4.14
C SER A 201 -14.23 3.35 3.26
N GLY A 202 -14.44 2.03 3.48
CA GLY A 202 -15.32 1.20 2.67
C GLY A 202 -14.85 0.97 1.23
N GLY A 203 -13.63 1.41 0.88
CA GLY A 203 -13.04 1.28 -0.44
C GLY A 203 -11.59 0.77 -0.43
N PRO A 204 -10.98 0.50 -1.59
CA PRO A 204 -9.58 0.12 -1.66
C PRO A 204 -8.68 1.27 -1.16
N ILE A 205 -7.56 0.90 -0.55
CA ILE A 205 -6.60 1.88 -0.04
C ILE A 205 -5.75 2.38 -1.21
N ASP A 206 -5.66 3.70 -1.37
CA ASP A 206 -4.77 4.32 -2.35
C ASP A 206 -3.31 4.24 -1.86
N HIS A 207 -2.50 3.49 -2.59
CA HIS A 207 -1.07 3.34 -2.36
C HIS A 207 -0.21 4.12 -3.36
N SER A 208 -0.83 4.88 -4.28
CA SER A 208 -0.14 5.54 -5.39
C SER A 208 1.10 6.32 -4.92
N TYR A 209 0.92 7.15 -3.89
CA TYR A 209 2.00 8.01 -3.37
C TYR A 209 3.05 7.30 -2.51
N ARG A 210 2.86 6.01 -2.22
CA ARG A 210 3.86 5.16 -1.56
C ARG A 210 4.80 4.50 -2.57
N THR A 211 4.50 4.58 -3.84
CA THR A 211 5.31 4.06 -4.96
C THR A 211 5.80 5.20 -5.82
N ASP A 212 6.87 5.00 -6.58
CA ASP A 212 7.32 6.00 -7.56
C ASP A 212 6.42 6.05 -8.82
N LEU A 213 5.46 5.13 -8.96
CA LEU A 213 4.55 5.08 -10.11
C LEU A 213 3.68 6.34 -10.26
N TYR A 214 3.37 7.05 -9.17
CA TYR A 214 2.59 8.29 -9.26
C TYR A 214 3.26 9.40 -10.09
N LYS A 215 4.59 9.32 -10.27
CA LYS A 215 5.38 10.26 -11.08
C LYS A 215 5.20 10.02 -12.58
N LEU A 216 4.71 8.85 -12.95
CA LEU A 216 4.56 8.43 -14.34
C LEU A 216 3.19 8.82 -14.90
N ARG A 217 3.14 8.90 -16.22
CA ARG A 217 1.91 9.10 -16.99
C ARG A 217 1.64 7.88 -17.86
N GLY A 218 0.41 7.45 -17.88
CA GLY A 218 0.00 6.33 -18.73
C GLY A 218 0.16 6.65 -20.20
N PRO A 219 0.81 5.76 -20.98
CA PRO A 219 0.92 5.91 -22.43
C PRO A 219 -0.46 6.00 -23.10
N VAL A 220 -0.59 6.87 -24.09
CA VAL A 220 -1.87 7.13 -24.79
C VAL A 220 -2.41 5.87 -25.44
N ASP A 221 -1.54 5.09 -26.06
CA ASP A 221 -1.87 3.91 -26.82
C ASP A 221 -2.21 2.66 -25.96
N LEU A 222 -1.98 2.71 -24.65
CA LEU A 222 -2.46 1.66 -23.75
C LEU A 222 -3.94 1.84 -23.36
N GLY A 223 -4.51 3.02 -23.58
CA GLY A 223 -5.91 3.29 -23.23
C GLY A 223 -6.17 3.11 -21.73
N ASP A 224 -7.40 2.69 -21.37
CA ASP A 224 -7.73 2.27 -20.00
C ASP A 224 -7.27 0.82 -19.80
N THR A 225 -6.14 0.64 -19.14
CA THR A 225 -5.54 -0.67 -18.83
C THR A 225 -5.46 -0.86 -17.33
N VAL A 226 -5.74 -2.07 -16.86
CA VAL A 226 -5.71 -2.43 -15.44
C VAL A 226 -4.90 -3.71 -15.26
N VAL A 227 -3.82 -3.63 -14.49
CA VAL A 227 -2.96 -4.76 -14.18
C VAL A 227 -2.98 -5.08 -12.69
N ARG A 228 -2.83 -6.35 -12.35
CA ARG A 228 -2.56 -6.83 -11.00
C ARG A 228 -1.06 -6.88 -10.78
N THR A 229 -0.62 -6.36 -9.65
CA THR A 229 0.78 -6.32 -9.28
C THR A 229 0.99 -6.84 -7.87
N GLU A 230 2.17 -7.37 -7.61
CA GLU A 230 2.65 -7.61 -6.26
C GLU A 230 3.68 -6.53 -5.92
N LEU A 231 3.38 -5.68 -4.93
CA LEU A 231 4.34 -4.70 -4.42
C LEU A 231 5.30 -5.40 -3.47
N TYR A 232 6.58 -5.31 -3.72
CA TYR A 232 7.62 -5.97 -2.94
C TYR A 232 8.86 -5.09 -2.80
N VAL A 233 9.74 -5.46 -1.88
CA VAL A 233 11.12 -4.94 -1.78
C VAL A 233 12.05 -6.15 -1.90
N PRO A 234 13.04 -6.14 -2.81
CA PRO A 234 13.95 -7.26 -2.98
C PRO A 234 14.59 -7.71 -1.67
N GLY A 235 14.55 -9.02 -1.39
CA GLY A 235 15.10 -9.61 -0.16
C GLY A 235 14.37 -9.28 1.13
N LYS A 236 13.15 -8.71 1.07
CA LYS A 236 12.32 -8.43 2.25
C LYS A 236 11.02 -9.24 2.20
N ASP A 237 10.56 -9.65 3.38
CA ASP A 237 9.30 -10.36 3.53
C ASP A 237 8.08 -9.42 3.55
N SER A 238 6.89 -9.99 3.46
CA SER A 238 5.63 -9.24 3.44
C SER A 238 5.34 -8.47 4.74
N SER A 239 6.01 -8.75 5.86
CA SER A 239 5.85 -7.98 7.10
C SER A 239 6.47 -6.60 6.96
N VAL A 240 7.64 -6.50 6.31
CA VAL A 240 8.28 -5.23 5.97
C VAL A 240 7.41 -4.45 4.98
N ILE A 241 6.90 -5.12 3.95
CA ILE A 241 6.02 -4.51 2.95
C ILE A 241 4.74 -3.98 3.61
N GLY A 242 4.12 -4.77 4.49
CA GLY A 242 2.97 -4.36 5.30
C GLY A 242 3.27 -3.15 6.18
N GLY A 243 4.45 -3.07 6.79
CA GLY A 243 4.92 -1.92 7.56
C GLY A 243 5.00 -0.65 6.71
N ILE A 244 5.53 -0.74 5.49
CA ILE A 244 5.62 0.37 4.54
C ILE A 244 4.21 0.83 4.10
N LEU A 245 3.35 -0.10 3.68
CA LEU A 245 2.04 0.22 3.10
C LEU A 245 1.02 0.69 4.13
N ASN A 246 1.09 0.21 5.37
CA ASN A 246 0.20 0.63 6.46
C ASN A 246 0.64 1.93 7.15
N SER A 247 1.84 2.43 6.87
CA SER A 247 2.32 3.73 7.33
C SER A 247 1.69 4.87 6.52
N ASN A 248 1.68 6.10 7.06
CA ASN A 248 1.41 7.28 6.25
C ASN A 248 2.48 7.44 5.15
N VAL A 249 2.22 8.25 4.13
CA VAL A 249 3.10 8.36 2.94
C VAL A 249 4.51 8.81 3.34
N TRP A 250 4.65 9.79 4.22
CA TRP A 250 5.95 10.28 4.68
C TRP A 250 6.76 9.16 5.36
N LYS A 251 6.18 8.52 6.37
CA LYS A 251 6.83 7.41 7.08
C LYS A 251 7.12 6.23 6.16
N SER A 252 6.22 5.94 5.22
CA SER A 252 6.42 4.93 4.18
C SER A 252 7.67 5.21 3.35
N ARG A 253 7.89 6.46 2.94
CA ARG A 253 9.06 6.88 2.18
C ARG A 253 10.34 6.84 2.99
N GLU A 254 10.30 7.25 4.27
CA GLU A 254 11.45 7.13 5.17
C GLU A 254 11.85 5.67 5.41
N LEU A 255 10.87 4.78 5.61
CA LEU A 255 11.14 3.35 5.70
C LEU A 255 11.78 2.81 4.43
N GLN A 256 11.31 3.24 3.26
CA GLN A 256 11.88 2.81 1.97
C GLN A 256 13.31 3.30 1.75
N LYS A 257 13.73 4.43 2.30
CA LYS A 257 15.15 4.85 2.28
C LYS A 257 16.04 3.87 3.06
N GLN A 258 15.50 3.25 4.12
CA GLN A 258 16.24 2.34 4.98
C GLN A 258 16.28 0.90 4.45
N VAL A 259 15.15 0.42 3.89
CA VAL A 259 14.99 -1.01 3.55
C VAL A 259 14.95 -1.30 2.06
N GLY A 260 14.87 -0.27 1.22
CA GLY A 260 14.71 -0.37 -0.23
C GLY A 260 13.33 0.09 -0.72
N LYS A 261 13.26 0.50 -1.97
CA LYS A 261 12.03 0.99 -2.60
C LYS A 261 11.06 -0.13 -2.92
N LEU A 262 9.75 0.16 -2.82
CA LEU A 262 8.69 -0.71 -3.32
C LEU A 262 8.79 -0.82 -4.85
N LYS A 263 8.84 -2.04 -5.34
CA LYS A 263 8.80 -2.39 -6.76
C LYS A 263 7.48 -3.10 -7.07
N PRO A 264 6.80 -2.76 -8.16
CA PRO A 264 5.61 -3.47 -8.63
C PRO A 264 5.99 -4.56 -9.63
N ALA A 265 5.81 -5.83 -9.27
CA ALA A 265 5.87 -6.92 -10.22
C ALA A 265 4.50 -7.16 -10.84
N ILE A 266 4.36 -7.10 -12.16
CA ILE A 266 3.09 -7.40 -12.85
C ILE A 266 2.85 -8.91 -12.82
N ILE A 267 1.72 -9.33 -12.28
CA ILE A 267 1.37 -10.75 -12.16
C ILE A 267 0.17 -11.17 -13.01
N ASP A 268 -0.70 -10.25 -13.40
CA ASP A 268 -1.85 -10.54 -14.25
C ASP A 268 -2.43 -9.23 -14.85
N ILE A 269 -3.35 -9.37 -15.80
CA ILE A 269 -4.07 -8.27 -16.42
C ILE A 269 -5.58 -8.51 -16.39
N VAL A 270 -6.34 -7.49 -16.03
CA VAL A 270 -7.80 -7.54 -15.92
C VAL A 270 -8.45 -6.83 -17.10
N LYS A 271 -7.92 -5.67 -17.45
CA LYS A 271 -8.45 -4.82 -18.52
C LYS A 271 -7.32 -4.33 -19.41
N TYR A 272 -7.51 -4.39 -20.70
CA TYR A 272 -6.52 -3.93 -21.67
C TYR A 272 -7.20 -3.06 -22.73
N ARG A 273 -6.73 -1.82 -22.87
CA ARG A 273 -7.27 -0.82 -23.81
C ARG A 273 -8.82 -0.73 -23.75
N GLY A 274 -9.36 -0.66 -22.53
CA GLY A 274 -10.78 -0.57 -22.28
C GLY A 274 -11.55 -1.91 -22.29
N LYS A 275 -10.98 -3.00 -22.80
CA LYS A 275 -11.63 -4.32 -22.90
C LYS A 275 -11.29 -5.19 -21.69
N ASN A 276 -12.27 -5.89 -21.13
CA ASN A 276 -12.04 -6.90 -20.10
C ASN A 276 -11.35 -8.12 -20.75
N VAL A 277 -10.18 -8.49 -20.20
CA VAL A 277 -9.35 -9.61 -20.68
C VAL A 277 -9.10 -10.65 -19.60
N GLU A 278 -9.78 -10.53 -18.47
CA GLU A 278 -9.53 -11.40 -17.29
C GLU A 278 -9.71 -12.88 -17.60
N LYS A 279 -10.69 -13.22 -18.44
CA LYS A 279 -11.00 -14.60 -18.83
C LYS A 279 -10.23 -15.11 -20.04
N MET A 280 -9.33 -14.31 -20.62
CA MET A 280 -8.51 -14.74 -21.76
C MET A 280 -7.43 -15.74 -21.33
N PRO A 281 -7.01 -16.66 -22.24
CA PRO A 281 -5.89 -17.55 -22.01
C PRO A 281 -4.61 -16.79 -21.64
N TYR A 282 -3.77 -17.39 -20.79
CA TYR A 282 -2.56 -16.71 -20.31
C TYR A 282 -1.58 -16.36 -21.44
N GLU A 283 -1.50 -17.16 -22.50
CA GLU A 283 -0.62 -16.87 -23.64
C GLU A 283 -0.96 -15.54 -24.34
N GLU A 284 -2.24 -15.18 -24.39
CA GLU A 284 -2.69 -13.89 -24.91
C GLU A 284 -2.42 -12.76 -23.92
N LYS A 285 -2.71 -12.97 -22.64
CA LYS A 285 -2.38 -12.03 -21.58
C LYS A 285 -0.87 -11.74 -21.52
N LEU A 286 -0.04 -12.75 -21.70
CA LEU A 286 1.40 -12.61 -21.66
C LEU A 286 1.94 -11.63 -22.71
N LYS A 287 1.36 -11.61 -23.92
CA LYS A 287 1.72 -10.64 -24.96
C LYS A 287 1.43 -9.20 -24.50
N MET A 288 0.25 -8.99 -23.91
CA MET A 288 -0.17 -7.69 -23.38
C MET A 288 0.72 -7.25 -22.20
N LEU A 289 1.03 -8.17 -21.29
CA LEU A 289 1.90 -7.89 -20.14
C LEU A 289 3.32 -7.50 -20.56
N LYS A 290 3.88 -8.17 -21.57
CA LYS A 290 5.18 -7.83 -22.16
C LYS A 290 5.16 -6.44 -22.80
N GLU A 291 4.10 -6.10 -23.53
CA GLU A 291 3.94 -4.77 -24.12
C GLU A 291 3.88 -3.68 -23.02
N ILE A 292 3.09 -3.90 -21.97
CA ILE A 292 2.97 -2.96 -20.86
C ILE A 292 4.32 -2.75 -20.18
N SER A 293 5.03 -3.83 -19.85
CA SER A 293 6.35 -3.75 -19.21
C SER A 293 7.40 -3.08 -20.10
N THR A 294 7.31 -3.22 -21.42
CA THR A 294 8.19 -2.51 -22.36
C THR A 294 7.90 -1.01 -22.38
N LYS A 295 6.62 -0.60 -22.33
CA LYS A 295 6.21 0.81 -22.37
C LYS A 295 6.31 1.52 -21.01
N ILE A 296 6.26 0.77 -19.94
CA ILE A 296 6.38 1.25 -18.56
C ILE A 296 7.36 0.33 -17.84
N PRO A 297 8.68 0.55 -17.98
CA PRO A 297 9.71 -0.34 -17.42
C PRO A 297 9.66 -0.48 -15.91
N GLU A 298 9.07 0.48 -15.20
CA GLU A 298 8.86 0.41 -13.76
C GLU A 298 7.83 -0.65 -13.34
N LEU A 299 6.99 -1.11 -14.28
CA LEU A 299 6.10 -2.25 -14.12
C LEU A 299 6.83 -3.51 -14.60
N GLU A 300 7.72 -4.03 -13.76
CA GLU A 300 8.54 -5.19 -14.08
C GLU A 300 7.71 -6.48 -14.13
N MET A 301 8.02 -7.36 -15.07
CA MET A 301 7.51 -8.74 -15.01
C MET A 301 8.41 -9.57 -14.10
N PRO A 302 7.85 -10.50 -13.29
CA PRO A 302 8.68 -11.47 -12.59
C PRO A 302 9.43 -12.34 -13.60
N PRO A 303 10.60 -12.90 -13.23
CA PRO A 303 11.27 -13.88 -14.07
C PRO A 303 10.35 -15.07 -14.40
N LEU A 304 10.28 -15.44 -15.66
CA LEU A 304 9.45 -16.55 -16.14
C LEU A 304 10.31 -17.75 -16.46
N ALA A 305 9.95 -18.91 -15.95
CA ALA A 305 10.54 -20.21 -16.30
C ALA A 305 9.63 -20.91 -17.31
N ILE A 306 10.13 -21.11 -18.53
CA ILE A 306 9.38 -21.66 -19.67
C ILE A 306 9.88 -23.06 -20.00
N THR A 307 11.20 -23.22 -20.08
CA THR A 307 11.84 -24.51 -20.36
C THR A 307 11.83 -25.44 -19.14
N GLN A 308 11.95 -26.72 -19.38
CA GLN A 308 12.05 -27.72 -18.30
C GLN A 308 13.21 -27.39 -17.35
N GLN A 309 14.37 -27.04 -17.90
CA GLN A 309 15.54 -26.68 -17.11
C GLN A 309 15.33 -25.45 -16.22
N GLU A 310 14.70 -24.40 -16.75
CA GLU A 310 14.36 -23.20 -15.98
C GLU A 310 13.37 -23.50 -14.85
N LYS A 311 12.37 -24.35 -15.12
CA LYS A 311 11.38 -24.81 -14.12
C LYS A 311 12.02 -25.64 -13.02
N MET A 312 12.93 -26.57 -13.38
CA MET A 312 13.71 -27.35 -12.42
C MET A 312 14.51 -26.42 -11.52
N LYS A 313 15.28 -25.51 -12.12
CA LYS A 313 16.07 -24.54 -11.36
C LYS A 313 15.22 -23.69 -10.43
N LEU A 314 14.12 -23.13 -10.93
CA LEU A 314 13.20 -22.31 -10.12
C LEU A 314 12.64 -23.13 -8.93
N LYS A 315 12.22 -24.36 -9.17
CA LYS A 315 11.69 -25.25 -8.12
C LYS A 315 12.74 -25.55 -7.06
N ASP A 316 13.95 -25.90 -7.47
CA ASP A 316 15.06 -26.24 -6.59
C ASP A 316 15.52 -25.02 -5.77
N ASP A 317 15.63 -23.84 -6.39
CA ASP A 317 16.02 -22.61 -5.73
C ASP A 317 14.98 -22.16 -4.69
N ILE A 318 13.69 -22.34 -4.96
CA ILE A 318 12.61 -22.02 -4.03
C ILE A 318 12.57 -23.02 -2.86
N ILE A 319 12.64 -24.33 -3.14
CA ILE A 319 12.62 -25.36 -2.10
C ILE A 319 13.83 -25.22 -1.16
N SER A 320 15.01 -24.93 -1.72
CA SER A 320 16.24 -24.74 -0.95
C SER A 320 16.42 -23.37 -0.32
N GLY A 321 15.46 -22.44 -0.50
CA GLY A 321 15.56 -21.06 0.02
C GLY A 321 16.65 -20.21 -0.64
N ARG A 322 17.24 -20.65 -1.76
CA ARG A 322 18.28 -19.91 -2.49
C ARG A 322 17.76 -18.88 -3.46
N TYR A 323 16.45 -18.82 -3.68
CA TYR A 323 15.89 -17.86 -4.60
C TYR A 323 16.16 -16.41 -4.13
N PRO A 324 16.73 -15.52 -4.99
CA PRO A 324 17.21 -14.19 -4.56
C PRO A 324 16.10 -13.21 -4.20
N LEU A 325 14.88 -13.42 -4.68
CA LEU A 325 13.71 -12.67 -4.27
C LEU A 325 13.00 -13.42 -3.15
N THR A 326 12.49 -12.69 -2.16
CA THR A 326 11.64 -13.32 -1.16
C THR A 326 10.43 -13.93 -1.86
N SER A 327 10.32 -15.25 -1.83
CA SER A 327 9.26 -16.00 -2.50
C SER A 327 8.62 -16.98 -1.55
N GLU A 328 7.30 -17.07 -1.60
CA GLU A 328 6.53 -18.02 -0.80
C GLU A 328 6.08 -19.26 -1.61
N GLY A 329 6.65 -19.47 -2.79
CA GLY A 329 6.31 -20.60 -3.66
C GLY A 329 6.41 -20.28 -5.14
N ILE A 330 5.61 -20.99 -5.94
CA ILE A 330 5.57 -20.88 -7.39
C ILE A 330 4.14 -20.54 -7.85
N VAL A 331 4.03 -19.68 -8.84
CA VAL A 331 2.79 -19.47 -9.61
C VAL A 331 2.94 -20.19 -10.94
N VAL A 332 1.98 -21.04 -11.26
CA VAL A 332 1.92 -21.79 -12.52
C VAL A 332 0.82 -21.21 -13.39
N TYR A 333 1.16 -20.73 -14.55
CA TYR A 333 0.27 -20.26 -15.58
C TYR A 333 0.16 -21.32 -16.66
N LYS A 334 -0.99 -21.97 -16.78
CA LYS A 334 -1.26 -22.84 -17.93
C LYS A 334 -1.64 -21.96 -19.12
N THR A 335 -0.93 -22.13 -20.23
CA THR A 335 -0.99 -21.20 -21.38
C THR A 335 -2.41 -21.02 -21.93
N LYS A 336 -3.22 -22.07 -21.91
CA LYS A 336 -4.60 -22.10 -22.40
C LYS A 336 -5.66 -21.77 -21.35
N GLU A 337 -5.27 -21.59 -20.07
CA GLU A 337 -6.19 -21.25 -18.99
C GLU A 337 -6.07 -19.75 -18.61
N ALA A 338 -7.15 -19.20 -18.10
CA ALA A 338 -7.20 -17.81 -17.65
C ALA A 338 -6.73 -17.63 -16.18
N ILE A 339 -6.99 -18.65 -15.34
CA ILE A 339 -6.78 -18.59 -13.90
C ILE A 339 -5.47 -19.34 -13.57
N PRO A 340 -4.49 -18.66 -12.94
CA PRO A 340 -3.24 -19.28 -12.54
C PRO A 340 -3.40 -20.19 -11.31
N TYR A 341 -2.45 -21.08 -11.13
CA TYR A 341 -2.32 -21.93 -9.97
C TYR A 341 -1.23 -21.41 -9.05
N LYS A 342 -1.46 -21.43 -7.75
CA LYS A 342 -0.44 -21.08 -6.75
C LYS A 342 -0.02 -22.32 -5.96
N SER A 343 1.25 -22.52 -5.88
CA SER A 343 1.88 -23.48 -4.99
C SER A 343 2.63 -22.71 -3.92
N LYS A 344 2.48 -23.12 -2.67
CA LYS A 344 3.21 -22.54 -1.55
C LYS A 344 4.20 -23.55 -1.00
N SER A 345 5.39 -23.10 -0.64
CA SER A 345 6.30 -23.86 0.18
C SER A 345 5.75 -23.86 1.61
N ASN A 346 5.23 -25.00 2.04
CA ASN A 346 4.81 -25.21 3.42
C ASN A 346 5.88 -26.05 4.12
N GLU A 347 6.32 -25.57 5.27
CA GLU A 347 7.23 -26.31 6.15
C GLU A 347 6.44 -26.85 7.34
N ASP A 348 6.83 -28.01 7.82
CA ASP A 348 6.27 -28.63 9.01
C ASP A 348 7.12 -28.23 10.22
N PHE A 349 6.45 -27.81 11.27
CA PHE A 349 7.07 -27.42 12.53
C PHE A 349 6.46 -28.23 13.65
N ASP A 350 7.29 -28.67 14.58
CA ASP A 350 6.83 -29.20 15.85
C ASP A 350 6.62 -28.03 16.82
N VAL A 351 5.43 -27.95 17.39
CA VAL A 351 5.02 -26.85 18.28
C VAL A 351 4.51 -27.42 19.61
N LEU A 352 5.15 -27.02 20.70
CA LEU A 352 4.70 -27.36 22.04
C LEU A 352 3.47 -26.52 22.39
N ILE A 353 2.33 -27.15 22.66
CA ILE A 353 1.10 -26.45 23.03
C ILE A 353 1.22 -25.98 24.48
N THR A 354 1.04 -24.68 24.70
CA THR A 354 1.16 -24.01 26.01
C THR A 354 -0.15 -23.41 26.51
N GLY A 355 -1.22 -23.49 25.70
CA GLY A 355 -2.53 -22.98 26.07
C GLY A 355 -3.51 -22.94 24.91
N VAL A 356 -4.67 -22.38 25.22
CA VAL A 356 -5.75 -22.12 24.25
C VAL A 356 -6.09 -20.63 24.23
N PHE A 357 -6.77 -20.16 23.18
CA PHE A 357 -7.33 -18.82 23.14
C PHE A 357 -8.80 -18.83 22.74
N ALA A 358 -9.56 -17.86 23.24
CA ALA A 358 -10.99 -17.75 23.01
C ALA A 358 -11.33 -17.50 21.53
N ALA A 359 -12.47 -17.99 21.12
CA ALA A 359 -13.05 -17.70 19.81
C ALA A 359 -13.37 -16.19 19.68
N LYS A 360 -13.42 -15.71 18.44
CA LYS A 360 -13.79 -14.32 18.19
C LYS A 360 -15.26 -14.07 18.54
N PRO A 361 -15.59 -12.89 19.14
CA PRO A 361 -16.97 -12.49 19.32
C PRO A 361 -17.73 -12.50 17.98
N GLY A 362 -18.98 -12.99 17.99
CA GLY A 362 -19.82 -13.13 16.81
C GLY A 362 -19.50 -14.34 15.92
N SER A 363 -18.53 -15.19 16.29
CA SER A 363 -18.25 -16.43 15.55
C SER A 363 -19.12 -17.59 16.05
N LYS A 364 -19.31 -18.63 15.21
CA LYS A 364 -20.04 -19.85 15.58
C LYS A 364 -19.43 -20.62 16.77
N TYR A 365 -18.24 -20.24 17.19
CA TYR A 365 -17.47 -20.87 18.26
C TYR A 365 -17.50 -20.08 19.57
N GLU A 366 -18.11 -18.90 19.60
CA GLU A 366 -18.16 -18.06 20.78
C GLU A 366 -18.90 -18.78 21.94
N GLY A 367 -18.24 -18.82 23.11
CA GLY A 367 -18.80 -19.40 24.32
C GLY A 367 -18.90 -20.94 24.40
N ASN A 368 -18.58 -21.68 23.31
CA ASN A 368 -18.70 -23.14 23.24
C ASN A 368 -17.52 -23.89 22.65
N ALA A 369 -16.50 -23.17 22.18
CA ALA A 369 -15.31 -23.76 21.57
C ALA A 369 -14.13 -22.80 21.64
N ILE A 370 -12.90 -23.32 21.53
CA ILE A 370 -11.69 -22.49 21.48
C ILE A 370 -11.55 -21.80 20.10
N GLY A 371 -10.94 -20.63 20.08
CA GLY A 371 -10.47 -19.98 18.85
C GLY A 371 -9.26 -20.70 18.23
N GLY A 372 -8.48 -21.39 19.06
CA GLY A 372 -7.32 -22.17 18.66
C GLY A 372 -6.34 -22.42 19.81
N PHE A 373 -5.21 -23.05 19.49
CA PHE A 373 -4.13 -23.30 20.43
C PHE A 373 -3.10 -22.17 20.45
N VAL A 374 -2.45 -21.99 21.57
CA VAL A 374 -1.24 -21.20 21.75
C VAL A 374 -0.08 -22.19 21.89
N GLY A 375 1.01 -21.99 21.17
CA GLY A 375 2.15 -22.89 21.27
C GLY A 375 3.47 -22.18 21.01
N ILE A 376 4.57 -22.90 21.27
CA ILE A 376 5.94 -22.45 21.06
C ILE A 376 6.59 -23.40 20.07
N PRO A 377 7.01 -22.97 18.86
CA PRO A 377 7.74 -23.80 17.94
C PRO A 377 9.06 -24.28 18.53
N GLU A 378 9.46 -25.49 18.22
CA GLU A 378 10.73 -26.06 18.64
C GLU A 378 11.91 -25.12 18.29
N ASN A 379 12.91 -25.08 19.16
CA ASN A 379 14.07 -24.18 19.02
C ASN A 379 13.76 -22.66 19.04
N THR A 380 12.58 -22.27 19.52
CA THR A 380 12.21 -20.85 19.69
C THR A 380 11.71 -20.56 21.10
N ARG A 381 11.55 -19.27 21.42
CA ARG A 381 10.89 -18.80 22.65
C ARG A 381 9.61 -18.02 22.35
N THR A 382 9.22 -17.98 21.08
CA THR A 382 8.11 -17.12 20.61
C THR A 382 6.79 -17.87 20.64
N LYS A 383 5.82 -17.35 21.37
CA LYS A 383 4.45 -17.88 21.34
C LYS A 383 3.75 -17.54 20.03
N ILE A 384 3.12 -18.55 19.42
CA ILE A 384 2.28 -18.41 18.22
C ILE A 384 0.84 -18.82 18.52
N ARG A 385 -0.10 -18.32 17.71
CA ARG A 385 -1.53 -18.70 17.76
C ARG A 385 -1.86 -19.56 16.55
N ILE A 386 -2.41 -20.75 16.78
CA ILE A 386 -2.77 -21.73 15.75
C ILE A 386 -4.30 -21.80 15.73
N GLY A 387 -4.92 -21.08 14.79
CA GLY A 387 -6.38 -20.99 14.66
C GLY A 387 -6.95 -21.73 13.47
N SER A 388 -6.13 -22.31 12.61
CA SER A 388 -6.55 -23.04 11.41
C SER A 388 -6.18 -24.51 11.50
N GLY A 389 -6.92 -25.38 10.78
CA GLY A 389 -6.67 -26.82 10.73
C GLY A 389 -7.31 -27.62 11.87
N LEU A 390 -8.03 -26.99 12.77
CA LEU A 390 -8.73 -27.63 13.89
C LEU A 390 -10.16 -28.01 13.48
N SER A 391 -10.58 -29.24 13.76
CA SER A 391 -11.97 -29.64 13.56
C SER A 391 -12.90 -28.98 14.60
N ASP A 392 -14.19 -28.96 14.31
CA ASP A 392 -15.19 -28.39 15.23
C ASP A 392 -15.25 -29.23 16.55
N GLU A 393 -15.07 -30.53 16.46
CA GLU A 393 -15.03 -31.47 17.60
C GLU A 393 -13.84 -31.15 18.50
N LEU A 394 -12.63 -31.05 17.90
CA LEU A 394 -11.41 -30.74 18.63
C LEU A 394 -11.50 -29.38 19.34
N ARG A 395 -12.13 -28.38 18.69
CA ARG A 395 -12.33 -27.06 19.30
C ARG A 395 -13.22 -27.11 20.51
N ARG A 396 -14.33 -27.90 20.45
CA ARG A 396 -15.27 -28.05 21.58
C ARG A 396 -14.65 -28.87 22.70
N GLU A 397 -13.96 -29.95 22.35
CA GLU A 397 -13.29 -30.79 23.36
C GLU A 397 -12.21 -30.02 24.11
N ALA A 398 -11.39 -29.24 23.38
CA ALA A 398 -10.36 -28.43 23.99
C ALA A 398 -10.89 -27.21 24.77
N TYR A 399 -12.14 -26.81 24.53
CA TYR A 399 -12.84 -25.81 25.34
C TYR A 399 -13.24 -26.38 26.69
N LEU A 400 -13.75 -27.60 26.70
CA LEU A 400 -14.18 -28.29 27.93
C LEU A 400 -12.99 -28.79 28.77
N ASN A 401 -11.94 -29.27 28.09
CA ASN A 401 -10.78 -29.91 28.71
C ASN A 401 -9.45 -29.36 28.18
N PRO A 402 -9.13 -28.05 28.38
CA PRO A 402 -7.93 -27.45 27.79
C PRO A 402 -6.62 -28.10 28.28
N ASN A 403 -6.60 -28.56 29.55
CA ASN A 403 -5.41 -29.17 30.16
C ASN A 403 -5.02 -30.50 29.51
N LYS A 404 -5.94 -31.19 28.83
CA LYS A 404 -5.65 -32.40 28.06
C LYS A 404 -4.64 -32.17 26.94
N TYR A 405 -4.54 -30.94 26.42
CA TYR A 405 -3.75 -30.58 25.26
C TYR A 405 -2.50 -29.76 25.60
N ILE A 406 -2.47 -29.12 26.77
CA ILE A 406 -1.31 -28.37 27.23
C ILE A 406 -0.17 -29.34 27.54
N GLY A 407 1.02 -29.02 26.99
CA GLY A 407 2.20 -29.90 27.07
C GLY A 407 2.33 -30.87 25.91
N LEU A 408 1.30 -31.04 25.05
CA LEU A 408 1.41 -31.88 23.85
C LEU A 408 2.22 -31.19 22.75
N TRP A 409 2.98 -31.97 22.00
CA TRP A 409 3.57 -31.52 20.74
C TRP A 409 2.57 -31.67 19.60
N ALA A 410 2.48 -30.68 18.75
CA ALA A 410 1.64 -30.67 17.55
C ALA A 410 2.49 -30.45 16.30
N LYS A 411 2.18 -31.19 15.25
CA LYS A 411 2.66 -30.90 13.89
C LYS A 411 1.85 -29.72 13.36
N VAL A 412 2.51 -28.63 13.03
CA VAL A 412 1.92 -27.42 12.50
C VAL A 412 2.61 -27.08 11.19
N THR A 413 1.84 -26.96 10.12
CA THR A 413 2.35 -26.51 8.84
C THR A 413 2.28 -24.99 8.78
N GLY A 414 3.37 -24.34 8.34
CA GLY A 414 3.44 -22.90 8.18
C GLY A 414 4.19 -22.49 6.91
N ASN A 415 4.02 -21.24 6.50
CA ASN A 415 4.65 -20.79 5.26
C ASN A 415 6.12 -20.37 5.40
N MET A 416 6.56 -19.99 6.54
CA MET A 416 7.92 -19.54 6.88
C MET A 416 7.91 -19.02 8.30
N GLN A 417 9.04 -19.08 8.94
CA GLN A 417 9.28 -18.39 10.19
C GLN A 417 9.78 -16.97 9.93
N TYR A 418 9.16 -15.96 10.52
CA TYR A 418 9.66 -14.59 10.43
C TYR A 418 11.02 -14.46 11.12
N ALA A 419 12.07 -14.10 10.36
CA ALA A 419 13.45 -14.02 10.85
C ALA A 419 13.63 -13.14 12.10
N LYS A 420 12.89 -12.03 12.22
CA LYS A 420 12.97 -11.13 13.38
C LYS A 420 12.16 -11.59 14.59
N SER A 421 11.07 -12.30 14.43
CA SER A 421 10.14 -12.61 15.52
C SER A 421 10.04 -14.09 15.86
N GLY A 422 10.61 -14.99 15.06
CA GLY A 422 10.44 -16.43 15.21
C GLY A 422 9.01 -16.94 15.07
N LYS A 423 8.07 -16.09 14.62
CA LYS A 423 6.65 -16.45 14.46
C LYS A 423 6.45 -17.20 13.15
N LEU A 424 5.68 -18.29 13.21
CA LEU A 424 5.22 -18.97 12.01
C LEU A 424 4.16 -18.11 11.30
N ARG A 425 4.25 -18.09 9.99
CA ARG A 425 3.29 -17.42 9.12
C ARG A 425 2.19 -18.40 8.75
N MET A 426 0.92 -18.02 8.98
CA MET A 426 -0.28 -18.81 8.69
C MET A 426 -0.19 -20.26 9.26
N PRO A 427 0.03 -20.44 10.56
CA PRO A 427 0.16 -21.77 11.14
C PRO A 427 -1.17 -22.54 11.03
N ILE A 428 -1.08 -23.78 10.51
CA ILE A 428 -2.19 -24.70 10.31
C ILE A 428 -1.89 -25.97 11.11
N PHE A 429 -2.73 -26.27 12.08
CA PHE A 429 -2.66 -27.53 12.82
C PHE A 429 -2.86 -28.72 11.88
N LYS A 430 -2.08 -29.78 12.05
CA LYS A 430 -2.21 -31.04 11.33
C LYS A 430 -2.62 -32.18 12.25
N GLU A 431 -1.82 -32.44 13.25
CA GLU A 431 -1.99 -33.56 14.16
C GLU A 431 -1.21 -33.35 15.46
N PHE A 432 -1.51 -34.12 16.51
CA PHE A 432 -0.65 -34.22 17.67
C PHE A 432 0.45 -35.28 17.49
N ARG A 433 1.65 -34.99 17.99
CA ARG A 433 2.84 -35.85 17.95
C ARG A 433 2.95 -36.63 19.26
N TYR A 434 2.16 -37.68 19.43
CA TYR A 434 2.16 -38.47 20.66
C TYR A 434 3.47 -39.22 20.92
N GLU A 435 4.24 -39.49 19.87
CA GLU A 435 5.56 -40.14 19.98
C GLU A 435 6.67 -39.28 20.61
N LYS A 436 6.51 -37.95 20.68
CA LYS A 436 7.48 -37.03 21.32
C LYS A 436 7.43 -37.02 22.85
N TYR A 437 6.61 -37.90 23.46
CA TYR A 437 6.42 -38.00 24.91
C TYR A 437 7.18 -39.17 25.55
N LYS A 438 7.97 -39.88 24.81
CA LYS A 438 8.73 -41.00 25.33
C LYS A 438 10.17 -40.61 25.66
#